data_93829bd363183aed094de0985d7d6fa5
#
_entry.id   93829bd363183aed094de0985d7d6fa5
#
_cell.length_a   1.000
_cell.length_b   1.000
_cell.length_c   1.000
_cell.angle_alpha   90.00
_cell.angle_beta   90.00
_cell.angle_gamma   90.00
#
_symmetry.space_group_name_H-M   'P 1'
#
loop_
_entity.id
_entity.type
_entity.pdbx_description
1 polymer ?
#
loop_
_entity_poly.entity_id
_entity_poly.type
_entity_poly.pdbx_seq_one_letter_code
_entity_poly.pdbx_strand_id
1 'polypeptide(L)'
;MSTTETPSSSLPSSNATTLSSIDNPRNPYYLNNGDNPGIFLVTEKLIGENFHTWQWSMTRSLSAKNKLRFVNGSISQPIDPLDPLFDIWTRCNDLVLSWLTNCMSREIYASVIYAVTAKEIWDELRDRYSDSDGPRVFHLKQAICSLKQDQLPVSTYYTRL
;
A
#
# COMPACT_ATOMS: atom_id res chain seq x y z
N MET A 1 -21.77 54.99 24.09
CA MET A 1 -20.58 54.26 23.60
C MET A 1 -20.87 52.78 23.71
N SER A 2 -21.36 52.16 22.64
CA SER A 2 -21.69 50.72 22.60
C SER A 2 -20.66 50.04 21.77
N THR A 3 -19.81 49.21 22.36
CA THR A 3 -18.87 48.32 21.70
C THR A 3 -19.56 47.02 21.42
N THR A 4 -19.87 46.79 20.14
CA THR A 4 -20.33 45.50 19.63
C THR A 4 -19.13 44.56 19.45
N GLU A 5 -19.00 43.58 20.31
CA GLU A 5 -18.11 42.43 20.08
C GLU A 5 -18.79 41.49 19.08
N THR A 6 -18.15 41.30 17.95
CA THR A 6 -18.49 40.25 16.99
C THR A 6 -17.92 38.91 17.49
N PRO A 7 -18.70 37.83 17.60
CA PRO A 7 -18.15 36.51 17.90
C PRO A 7 -17.38 36.00 16.69
N SER A 8 -16.09 35.79 16.88
CA SER A 8 -15.21 35.06 15.94
C SER A 8 -15.68 33.62 15.84
N SER A 9 -16.37 33.29 14.77
CA SER A 9 -16.71 31.92 14.41
C SER A 9 -15.44 31.24 13.88
N SER A 10 -14.69 30.58 14.77
CA SER A 10 -13.63 29.65 14.38
C SER A 10 -14.29 28.39 13.85
N LEU A 11 -14.24 28.20 12.52
CA LEU A 11 -14.56 26.91 11.89
C LEU A 11 -13.63 25.83 12.48
N PRO A 12 -14.14 24.64 12.86
CA PRO A 12 -13.30 23.57 13.35
C PRO A 12 -12.33 23.17 12.24
N SER A 13 -11.04 23.16 12.54
CA SER A 13 -9.99 22.68 11.64
C SER A 13 -10.32 21.23 11.21
N SER A 14 -10.12 20.89 9.95
CA SER A 14 -10.35 19.53 9.44
C SER A 14 -9.63 18.47 10.26
N ASN A 15 -8.49 18.80 10.86
CA ASN A 15 -7.71 17.95 11.75
C ASN A 15 -8.44 17.64 13.07
N ALA A 16 -9.15 18.61 13.65
CA ALA A 16 -9.92 18.40 14.89
C ALA A 16 -11.07 17.40 14.67
N THR A 17 -11.74 17.47 13.51
CA THR A 17 -12.80 16.51 13.17
C THR A 17 -12.22 15.11 12.94
N THR A 18 -11.04 14.99 12.33
CA THR A 18 -10.34 13.71 12.12
C THR A 18 -9.94 13.07 13.44
N LEU A 19 -9.43 13.85 14.38
CA LEU A 19 -9.05 13.38 15.72
C LEU A 19 -10.25 12.88 16.54
N SER A 20 -11.39 13.59 16.49
CA SER A 20 -12.58 13.19 17.24
C SER A 20 -13.22 11.88 16.75
N SER A 21 -12.85 11.42 15.55
CA SER A 21 -13.36 10.20 14.95
C SER A 21 -12.34 9.05 14.85
N ILE A 22 -11.19 9.18 15.53
CA ILE A 22 -10.08 8.19 15.44
C ILE A 22 -10.50 6.79 15.88
N ASP A 23 -11.40 6.68 16.86
CA ASP A 23 -11.94 5.40 17.32
C ASP A 23 -12.96 4.76 16.34
N ASN A 24 -13.28 5.45 15.26
CA ASN A 24 -14.17 4.92 14.24
C ASN A 24 -13.39 4.02 13.26
N PRO A 25 -13.79 2.75 13.06
CA PRO A 25 -13.14 1.84 12.12
C PRO A 25 -13.08 2.34 10.67
N ARG A 26 -13.93 3.31 10.30
CA ARG A 26 -13.90 3.95 8.98
C ARG A 26 -12.80 5.00 8.85
N ASN A 27 -12.23 5.44 9.97
CA ASN A 27 -11.13 6.40 9.95
C ASN A 27 -9.84 5.68 9.54
N PRO A 28 -9.05 6.17 8.57
CA PRO A 28 -7.81 5.52 8.15
C PRO A 28 -6.73 5.50 9.23
N TYR A 29 -6.84 6.34 10.25
CA TYR A 29 -5.95 6.36 11.41
C TYR A 29 -6.35 5.34 12.49
N TYR A 30 -7.52 4.72 12.39
CA TYR A 30 -7.95 3.70 13.33
C TYR A 30 -6.99 2.50 13.29
N LEU A 31 -6.52 2.07 14.44
CA LEU A 31 -5.72 0.86 14.63
C LEU A 31 -6.57 -0.20 15.32
N ASN A 32 -6.77 -1.32 14.66
CA ASN A 32 -7.48 -2.45 15.24
C ASN A 32 -6.57 -3.17 16.26
N ASN A 33 -7.13 -3.72 17.33
CA ASN A 33 -6.39 -4.50 18.33
C ASN A 33 -5.66 -5.72 17.73
N GLY A 34 -6.12 -6.24 16.59
CA GLY A 34 -5.46 -7.31 15.85
C GLY A 34 -4.35 -6.85 14.91
N ASP A 35 -4.17 -5.53 14.74
CA ASP A 35 -3.11 -5.01 13.87
C ASP A 35 -1.79 -4.99 14.61
N ASN A 36 -0.84 -5.79 14.18
CA ASN A 36 0.51 -5.81 14.72
C ASN A 36 1.55 -5.81 13.59
N PRO A 37 2.77 -5.31 13.85
CA PRO A 37 3.83 -5.20 12.84
C PRO A 37 4.28 -6.52 12.24
N GLY A 38 4.08 -7.66 12.95
CA GLY A 38 4.53 -8.98 12.52
C GLY A 38 3.60 -9.71 11.53
N ILE A 39 2.48 -9.09 11.15
CA ILE A 39 1.54 -9.73 10.23
C ILE A 39 2.07 -9.73 8.79
N PHE A 40 1.91 -10.88 8.13
CA PHE A 40 2.11 -11.01 6.68
C PHE A 40 0.76 -10.77 5.99
N LEU A 41 0.66 -9.69 5.21
CA LEU A 41 -0.58 -9.34 4.50
C LEU A 41 -0.80 -10.16 3.23
N VAL A 42 0.26 -10.72 2.66
CA VAL A 42 0.23 -11.58 1.48
C VAL A 42 1.04 -12.85 1.72
N THR A 43 0.65 -13.93 1.07
CA THR A 43 1.24 -15.25 1.26
C THR A 43 2.63 -15.35 0.61
N GLU A 44 2.79 -14.77 -0.58
CA GLU A 44 4.04 -14.82 -1.33
C GLU A 44 4.81 -13.52 -1.16
N LYS A 45 6.10 -13.65 -0.85
CA LYS A 45 6.99 -12.49 -0.79
C LYS A 45 7.27 -11.93 -2.18
N LEU A 46 7.45 -10.62 -2.24
CA LEU A 46 7.93 -9.95 -3.45
C LEU A 46 9.35 -10.39 -3.77
N ILE A 47 9.56 -10.89 -4.98
CA ILE A 47 10.88 -11.30 -5.52
C ILE A 47 11.27 -10.52 -6.79
N GLY A 48 10.44 -9.56 -7.20
CA GLY A 48 10.60 -8.75 -8.41
C GLY A 48 9.73 -9.23 -9.56
N GLU A 49 9.94 -10.46 -10.02
CA GLU A 49 9.19 -11.06 -11.14
C GLU A 49 7.68 -11.17 -10.89
N ASN A 50 7.28 -11.31 -9.63
CA ASN A 50 5.88 -11.42 -9.22
C ASN A 50 5.27 -10.08 -8.79
N PHE A 51 5.87 -8.94 -9.19
CA PHE A 51 5.47 -7.62 -8.71
C PHE A 51 3.98 -7.33 -8.94
N HIS A 52 3.43 -7.58 -10.13
CA HIS A 52 2.04 -7.27 -10.42
C HIS A 52 1.05 -8.08 -9.58
N THR A 53 1.30 -9.38 -9.42
CA THR A 53 0.48 -10.25 -8.58
C THR A 53 0.58 -9.85 -7.11
N TRP A 54 1.80 -9.56 -6.66
CA TRP A 54 2.07 -9.11 -5.30
C TRP A 54 1.40 -7.74 -5.03
N GLN A 55 1.58 -6.77 -5.92
CA GLN A 55 0.99 -5.43 -5.82
C GLN A 55 -0.53 -5.49 -5.72
N TRP A 56 -1.14 -6.32 -6.56
CA TRP A 56 -2.59 -6.53 -6.55
C TRP A 56 -3.09 -7.10 -5.22
N SER A 57 -2.44 -8.14 -4.72
CA SER A 57 -2.76 -8.78 -3.44
C SER A 57 -2.54 -7.84 -2.25
N MET A 58 -1.41 -7.11 -2.24
CA MET A 58 -1.08 -6.13 -1.22
C MET A 58 -2.07 -4.95 -1.21
N THR A 59 -2.45 -4.43 -2.37
CA THR A 59 -3.47 -3.37 -2.49
C THR A 59 -4.79 -3.78 -1.87
N ARG A 60 -5.25 -5.02 -2.11
CA ARG A 60 -6.49 -5.55 -1.51
C ARG A 60 -6.37 -5.67 0.00
N SER A 61 -5.26 -6.19 0.49
CA SER A 61 -5.02 -6.36 1.92
C SER A 61 -4.96 -5.01 2.65
N LEU A 62 -4.25 -4.03 2.10
CA LEU A 62 -4.19 -2.67 2.64
C LEU A 62 -5.55 -1.97 2.58
N SER A 63 -6.33 -2.19 1.52
CA SER A 63 -7.69 -1.67 1.41
C SER A 63 -8.61 -2.25 2.48
N ALA A 64 -8.57 -3.57 2.70
CA ALA A 64 -9.34 -4.25 3.75
C ALA A 64 -8.99 -3.75 5.16
N LYS A 65 -7.74 -3.35 5.38
CA LYS A 65 -7.24 -2.73 6.62
C LYS A 65 -7.48 -1.22 6.69
N ASN A 66 -8.09 -0.62 5.67
CA ASN A 66 -8.28 0.84 5.54
C ASN A 66 -6.94 1.63 5.60
N LYS A 67 -5.85 1.05 5.09
CA LYS A 67 -4.49 1.63 5.10
C LYS A 67 -3.94 1.96 3.71
N LEU A 68 -4.69 1.70 2.64
CA LEU A 68 -4.24 1.97 1.27
C LEU A 68 -3.86 3.44 1.04
N ARG A 69 -4.49 4.36 1.76
CA ARG A 69 -4.25 5.80 1.64
C ARG A 69 -2.84 6.25 2.03
N PHE A 70 -2.12 5.43 2.82
CA PHE A 70 -0.73 5.70 3.20
C PHE A 70 0.27 5.40 2.09
N VAL A 71 -0.08 4.53 1.14
CA VAL A 71 0.78 4.16 0.00
C VAL A 71 0.42 4.89 -1.29
N ASN A 72 -0.86 5.27 -1.49
CA ASN A 72 -1.28 5.98 -2.70
C ASN A 72 -1.14 7.51 -2.62
N GLY A 73 -0.68 8.05 -1.49
CA GLY A 73 -0.46 9.48 -1.29
C GLY A 73 -1.70 10.30 -0.94
N SER A 74 -2.86 9.65 -0.71
CA SER A 74 -4.09 10.38 -0.29
C SER A 74 -3.99 10.94 1.14
N ILE A 75 -3.07 10.41 1.95
CA ILE A 75 -2.75 10.88 3.28
C ILE A 75 -1.25 11.12 3.34
N SER A 76 -0.86 12.39 3.48
CA SER A 76 0.54 12.80 3.62
C SER A 76 0.92 12.97 5.08
N GLN A 77 2.22 12.89 5.38
CA GLN A 77 2.75 13.25 6.68
C GLN A 77 2.44 14.71 6.98
N PRO A 78 1.93 15.04 8.19
CA PRO A 78 1.83 16.41 8.63
C PRO A 78 3.20 17.09 8.64
N ILE A 79 3.24 18.35 8.17
CA ILE A 79 4.52 19.10 8.05
C ILE A 79 4.99 19.54 9.44
N ASP A 80 4.05 19.95 10.30
CA ASP A 80 4.36 20.42 11.65
C ASP A 80 4.42 19.23 12.63
N PRO A 81 5.56 18.98 13.29
CA PRO A 81 5.67 17.96 14.33
C PRO A 81 4.74 18.20 15.53
N LEU A 82 4.23 19.42 15.71
CA LEU A 82 3.26 19.76 16.77
C LEU A 82 1.80 19.53 16.33
N ASP A 83 1.58 19.14 15.08
CA ASP A 83 0.23 18.74 14.62
C ASP A 83 -0.23 17.51 15.42
N PRO A 84 -1.41 17.54 16.05
CA PRO A 84 -1.95 16.39 16.78
C PRO A 84 -2.07 15.10 15.96
N LEU A 85 -2.11 15.18 14.62
CA LEU A 85 -2.11 14.02 13.73
C LEU A 85 -0.73 13.46 13.46
N PHE A 86 0.36 14.16 13.81
CA PHE A 86 1.72 13.75 13.46
C PHE A 86 2.08 12.39 14.07
N ASP A 87 1.89 12.22 15.36
CA ASP A 87 2.20 10.96 16.07
C ASP A 87 1.33 9.80 15.59
N ILE A 88 0.05 10.07 15.35
CA ILE A 88 -0.91 9.06 14.90
C ILE A 88 -0.59 8.65 13.45
N TRP A 89 -0.28 9.62 12.61
CA TRP A 89 0.16 9.36 11.24
C TRP A 89 1.43 8.50 11.25
N THR A 90 2.42 8.87 12.06
CA THR A 90 3.69 8.14 12.16
C THR A 90 3.46 6.69 12.57
N ARG A 91 2.65 6.44 13.59
CA ARG A 91 2.32 5.07 14.04
C ARG A 91 1.65 4.24 12.94
N CYS A 92 0.72 4.84 12.19
CA CYS A 92 0.06 4.17 11.08
C CYS A 92 1.03 3.90 9.92
N ASN A 93 1.89 4.87 9.58
CA ASN A 93 2.93 4.73 8.57
C ASN A 93 3.90 3.59 8.92
N ASP A 94 4.41 3.56 10.15
CA ASP A 94 5.35 2.54 10.61
C ASP A 94 4.73 1.13 10.59
N LEU A 95 3.46 1.03 10.91
CA LEU A 95 2.72 -0.23 10.81
C LEU A 95 2.64 -0.70 9.36
N VAL A 96 2.28 0.20 8.43
CA VAL A 96 2.22 -0.12 6.99
C VAL A 96 3.62 -0.46 6.44
N LEU A 97 4.66 0.29 6.84
CA LEU A 97 6.06 -0.02 6.52
C LEU A 97 6.44 -1.44 6.94
N SER A 98 6.11 -1.82 8.17
CA SER A 98 6.39 -3.16 8.69
C SER A 98 5.69 -4.25 7.87
N TRP A 99 4.45 -4.06 7.51
CA TRP A 99 3.71 -5.01 6.67
C TRP A 99 4.27 -5.14 5.26
N LEU A 100 4.66 -4.02 4.64
CA LEU A 100 5.30 -4.03 3.32
C LEU A 100 6.62 -4.80 3.38
N THR A 101 7.48 -4.47 4.33
CA THR A 101 8.82 -5.06 4.47
C THR A 101 8.79 -6.55 4.82
N ASN A 102 7.83 -6.99 5.64
CA ASN A 102 7.64 -8.42 5.93
C ASN A 102 7.29 -9.24 4.69
N CYS A 103 6.63 -8.62 3.71
CA CYS A 103 6.12 -9.28 2.52
C CYS A 103 7.05 -9.13 1.29
N MET A 104 8.36 -8.91 1.50
CA MET A 104 9.35 -8.84 0.42
C MET A 104 10.58 -9.69 0.70
N SER A 105 11.34 -10.01 -0.35
CA SER A 105 12.60 -10.74 -0.21
C SER A 105 13.64 -9.90 0.51
N ARG A 106 14.67 -10.55 1.06
CA ARG A 106 15.75 -9.88 1.79
C ARG A 106 16.50 -8.87 0.92
N GLU A 107 16.70 -9.19 -0.34
CA GLU A 107 17.38 -8.34 -1.32
C GLU A 107 16.61 -7.06 -1.59
N ILE A 108 15.29 -7.17 -1.79
CA ILE A 108 14.41 -6.02 -2.01
C ILE A 108 14.30 -5.19 -0.74
N TYR A 109 14.12 -5.84 0.42
CA TYR A 109 14.11 -5.15 1.71
C TYR A 109 15.37 -4.30 1.92
N ALA A 110 16.56 -4.87 1.66
CA ALA A 110 17.83 -4.17 1.82
C ALA A 110 17.93 -2.90 0.94
N SER A 111 17.25 -2.87 -0.20
CA SER A 111 17.26 -1.71 -1.10
C SER A 111 16.35 -0.57 -0.64
N VAL A 112 15.30 -0.86 0.13
CA VAL A 112 14.28 0.12 0.55
C VAL A 112 14.32 0.44 2.04
N ILE A 113 15.29 -0.11 2.78
CA ILE A 113 15.36 -0.01 4.25
C ILE A 113 15.46 1.44 4.78
N TYR A 114 15.94 2.36 3.96
CA TYR A 114 16.11 3.77 4.34
C TYR A 114 14.90 4.64 4.00
N ALA A 115 13.86 4.08 3.38
CA ALA A 115 12.64 4.83 3.10
C ALA A 115 11.94 5.21 4.42
N VAL A 116 11.51 6.46 4.52
CA VAL A 116 10.87 7.02 5.71
C VAL A 116 9.35 6.78 5.69
N THR A 117 8.77 6.72 4.50
CA THR A 117 7.32 6.56 4.35
C THR A 117 6.95 5.32 3.54
N ALA A 118 5.78 4.77 3.85
CA ALA A 118 5.22 3.65 3.09
C ALA A 118 4.99 4.01 1.61
N LYS A 119 4.68 5.28 1.34
CA LYS A 119 4.54 5.80 -0.02
C LYS A 119 5.85 5.75 -0.80
N GLU A 120 6.97 6.13 -0.18
CA GLU A 120 8.30 6.05 -0.82
C GLU A 120 8.63 4.63 -1.26
N ILE A 121 8.43 3.63 -0.37
CA ILE A 121 8.62 2.22 -0.73
C ILE A 121 7.72 1.84 -1.90
N TRP A 122 6.43 2.21 -1.84
CA TRP A 122 5.46 1.85 -2.86
C TRP A 122 5.82 2.41 -4.24
N ASP A 123 6.20 3.68 -4.28
CA ASP A 123 6.60 4.36 -5.51
C ASP A 123 7.90 3.76 -6.07
N GLU A 124 8.92 3.52 -5.22
CA GLU A 124 10.17 2.91 -5.64
C GLU A 124 9.99 1.50 -6.21
N LEU A 125 9.16 0.67 -5.56
CA LEU A 125 8.86 -0.67 -6.08
C LEU A 125 8.12 -0.60 -7.41
N ARG A 126 7.14 0.31 -7.54
CA ARG A 126 6.41 0.51 -8.78
C ARG A 126 7.34 0.96 -9.90
N ASP A 127 8.18 1.95 -9.66
CA ASP A 127 9.08 2.51 -10.67
C ASP A 127 10.15 1.49 -11.10
N ARG A 128 10.58 0.60 -10.18
CA ARG A 128 11.58 -0.44 -10.45
C ARG A 128 11.02 -1.65 -11.19
N TYR A 129 9.79 -2.06 -10.87
CA TYR A 129 9.26 -3.35 -11.32
C TYR A 129 8.04 -3.27 -12.25
N SER A 130 7.41 -2.09 -12.43
CA SER A 130 6.23 -1.97 -13.30
C SER A 130 6.54 -2.25 -14.76
N ASP A 131 7.75 -1.90 -15.22
CA ASP A 131 8.17 -2.10 -16.60
C ASP A 131 8.71 -3.51 -16.91
N SER A 132 8.85 -4.36 -15.87
CA SER A 132 9.40 -5.71 -16.02
C SER A 132 8.48 -6.71 -16.73
N ASP A 133 7.23 -6.34 -16.97
CA ASP A 133 6.25 -7.23 -17.62
C ASP A 133 6.37 -7.32 -19.14
N GLY A 134 7.01 -6.36 -19.80
CA GLY A 134 7.18 -6.38 -21.24
C GLY A 134 7.85 -7.65 -21.76
N PRO A 135 9.04 -8.04 -21.23
CA PRO A 135 9.70 -9.29 -21.59
C PRO A 135 8.89 -10.53 -21.25
N ARG A 136 8.22 -10.55 -20.08
CA ARG A 136 7.42 -11.69 -19.63
C ARG A 136 6.19 -11.91 -20.49
N VAL A 137 5.46 -10.84 -20.82
CA VAL A 137 4.31 -10.91 -21.75
C VAL A 137 4.76 -11.39 -23.12
N PHE A 138 5.93 -10.93 -23.59
CA PHE A 138 6.50 -11.39 -24.87
C PHE A 138 6.85 -12.88 -24.83
N HIS A 139 7.54 -13.36 -23.77
CA HIS A 139 7.85 -14.78 -23.59
C HIS A 139 6.61 -15.65 -23.47
N LEU A 140 5.57 -15.20 -22.76
CA LEU A 140 4.30 -15.91 -22.67
C LEU A 140 3.59 -15.99 -24.02
N LYS A 141 3.55 -14.89 -24.77
CA LYS A 141 2.99 -14.89 -26.13
C LYS A 141 3.76 -15.82 -27.04
N GLN A 142 5.08 -15.83 -27.00
CA GLN A 142 5.92 -16.72 -27.78
C GLN A 142 5.70 -18.19 -27.39
N ALA A 143 5.58 -18.50 -26.10
CA ALA A 143 5.27 -19.83 -25.60
C ALA A 143 3.89 -20.32 -26.08
N ILE A 144 2.88 -19.46 -26.06
CA ILE A 144 1.52 -19.75 -26.55
C ILE A 144 1.57 -20.02 -28.08
N CYS A 145 2.28 -19.19 -28.82
CA CYS A 145 2.44 -19.37 -30.30
C CYS A 145 3.22 -20.62 -30.65
N SER A 146 4.12 -21.10 -29.78
CA SER A 146 4.90 -22.33 -30.00
C SER A 146 4.16 -23.60 -29.61
N LEU A 147 3.06 -23.50 -28.85
CA LEU A 147 2.20 -24.64 -28.54
C LEU A 147 1.41 -25.05 -29.79
N LYS A 148 1.88 -26.09 -30.46
CA LYS A 148 1.14 -26.74 -31.53
C LYS A 148 0.16 -27.73 -30.94
N GLN A 149 -1.07 -27.68 -31.41
CA GLN A 149 -2.15 -28.58 -30.99
C GLN A 149 -2.01 -30.00 -31.61
N ASP A 150 -0.96 -30.25 -32.37
CA ASP A 150 -0.74 -31.52 -33.04
C ASP A 150 -0.66 -32.66 -32.00
N GLN A 151 -1.73 -33.46 -31.94
CA GLN A 151 -1.84 -34.73 -31.20
C GLN A 151 -2.12 -34.65 -29.69
N LEU A 152 -2.43 -33.48 -29.09
CA LEU A 152 -2.82 -33.42 -27.69
C LEU A 152 -4.35 -33.28 -27.53
N PRO A 153 -4.97 -34.00 -26.56
CA PRO A 153 -6.37 -33.77 -26.20
C PRO A 153 -6.54 -32.30 -25.79
N VAL A 154 -7.71 -31.72 -26.11
CA VAL A 154 -8.04 -30.32 -25.82
C VAL A 154 -7.83 -29.97 -24.35
N SER A 155 -8.14 -30.89 -23.43
CA SER A 155 -7.92 -30.72 -22.00
C SER A 155 -6.44 -30.53 -21.64
N THR A 156 -5.54 -31.25 -22.29
CA THR A 156 -4.08 -31.15 -22.05
C THR A 156 -3.51 -29.85 -22.62
N TYR A 157 -4.08 -29.38 -23.73
CA TYR A 157 -3.70 -28.08 -24.31
C TYR A 157 -4.02 -26.92 -23.39
N TYR A 158 -5.23 -26.87 -22.82
CA TYR A 158 -5.62 -25.81 -21.88
C TYR A 158 -4.90 -25.86 -20.51
N THR A 159 -4.40 -27.01 -20.11
CA THR A 159 -3.60 -27.13 -18.85
C THR A 159 -2.19 -26.56 -19.01
N ARG A 160 -1.67 -26.43 -20.25
CA ARG A 160 -0.35 -25.88 -20.56
C ARG A 160 -0.38 -24.38 -20.91
N LEU A 161 -1.57 -23.79 -21.08
CA LEU A 161 -1.77 -22.35 -21.24
C LEU A 161 -1.82 -21.65 -19.88
#